data_36ef1823794af221dfbd2a779cc35348
#
_entry.id   36ef1823794af221dfbd2a779cc35348
#
_cell.length_a   1.000
_cell.length_b   1.000
_cell.length_c   1.000
_cell.angle_alpha   90.00
_cell.angle_beta   90.00
_cell.angle_gamma   90.00
#
_symmetry.space_group_name_H-M   'P 1'
#
loop_
_entity.id
_entity.type
_entity.pdbx_description
1 polymer ?
#
loop_
_entity_poly.entity_id
_entity_poly.type
_entity_poly.pdbx_seq_one_letter_code
_entity_poly.pdbx_strand_id
1 'polypeptide(L)'
;MRSSPDDLALQLGAVTPIVLSGGSGTRLWPLSRTDLAKQHVGLMEEASPFQATLRRLAVSPVFARPIVVTGAAGRFMAADQAAAVGVDPEFVLEPMGRDTAAALALAALALAARDPEAVGIVLPSEHMIPDAEAFAAAAVQAAAAAKAGHLAAFGLAPRHPATAYGYIKAGAPLGGGAFRIEAFVEKPDAARAEELTAEGYLWNAGMFAFRADVALAEIERHAPEVLAAVRQARAEATMDLGALRIGPSFAAAPKVSFDVAVMEKTDRAVVVAADFAWSDVGDWKEVWALSEKDAAGVARAGARAGDVVVRDSRDSYVRSDGRLVCALGVEGLAVIDTPDAVLVCPLERSQEIKGLVADLAAAGRPEARTPARVYRPWGWYQTMDLGPRFRVKRIQVTPGAKLSLQKHHHRAEHWVVVQGTAEVTRDAEVLTVRENESVFLPMGCVHRLANPGRIPVEIIEVQTGSYLEEDDIIRIEDDFGRS
;
A
#
# COMPACT_ATOMS: atom_id res chain seq x y z
N MET A 1 28.21 2.92 30.48
CA MET A 1 28.48 2.21 29.22
C MET A 1 27.19 2.25 28.44
N ARG A 2 27.19 2.75 27.19
CA ARG A 2 26.00 2.67 26.31
C ARG A 2 26.02 1.26 25.72
N SER A 3 25.00 0.47 26.00
CA SER A 3 24.80 -0.84 25.34
C SER A 3 24.79 -0.64 23.83
N SER A 4 25.44 -1.53 23.08
CA SER A 4 25.34 -1.47 21.61
C SER A 4 23.90 -1.75 21.17
N PRO A 5 23.47 -1.31 19.96
CA PRO A 5 22.15 -1.66 19.43
C PRO A 5 21.91 -3.18 19.40
N ASP A 6 22.95 -3.96 19.13
CA ASP A 6 22.88 -5.44 19.11
C ASP A 6 22.68 -6.04 20.50
N ASP A 7 23.34 -5.50 21.54
CA ASP A 7 23.11 -5.93 22.93
C ASP A 7 21.68 -5.63 23.36
N LEU A 8 21.14 -4.50 22.97
CA LEU A 8 19.76 -4.10 23.27
C LEU A 8 18.76 -5.02 22.53
N ALA A 9 19.02 -5.33 21.26
CA ALA A 9 18.18 -6.22 20.47
C ALA A 9 18.07 -7.62 21.07
N LEU A 10 19.19 -8.18 21.58
CA LEU A 10 19.21 -9.48 22.26
C LEU A 10 18.38 -9.48 23.56
N GLN A 11 18.31 -8.36 24.28
CA GLN A 11 17.55 -8.22 25.52
C GLN A 11 16.05 -7.96 25.30
N LEU A 12 15.66 -7.44 24.14
CA LEU A 12 14.28 -7.09 23.84
C LEU A 12 13.41 -8.30 23.52
N GLY A 13 13.98 -9.35 22.98
CA GLY A 13 13.23 -10.42 22.34
C GLY A 13 12.67 -9.98 20.96
N ALA A 14 11.84 -10.80 20.39
CA ALA A 14 11.29 -10.54 19.05
C ALA A 14 10.28 -9.38 19.05
N VAL A 15 10.50 -8.39 18.19
CA VAL A 15 9.59 -7.26 17.94
C VAL A 15 8.72 -7.61 16.73
N THR A 16 7.39 -7.51 16.85
CA THR A 16 6.49 -7.81 15.75
C THR A 16 6.21 -6.56 14.92
N PRO A 17 6.63 -6.50 13.65
CA PRO A 17 6.24 -5.42 12.75
C PRO A 17 4.75 -5.50 12.42
N ILE A 18 4.07 -4.37 12.44
CA ILE A 18 2.67 -4.19 12.06
C ILE A 18 2.65 -3.24 10.87
N VAL A 19 2.48 -3.78 9.68
CA VAL A 19 2.48 -2.98 8.45
C VAL A 19 1.05 -2.58 8.13
N LEU A 20 0.76 -1.27 8.22
CA LEU A 20 -0.54 -0.72 7.84
C LEU A 20 -0.56 -0.45 6.35
N SER A 21 -1.36 -1.19 5.61
CA SER A 21 -1.52 -1.05 4.16
C SER A 21 -2.93 -0.58 3.82
N GLY A 22 -3.22 0.66 4.20
CA GLY A 22 -4.49 1.36 3.99
C GLY A 22 -4.33 2.63 3.16
N GLY A 23 -5.46 3.28 2.86
CA GLY A 23 -5.49 4.53 2.09
C GLY A 23 -5.42 4.34 0.57
N SER A 24 -5.99 5.28 -0.19
CA SER A 24 -6.04 5.21 -1.67
C SER A 24 -4.90 5.95 -2.36
N GLY A 25 -4.27 6.94 -1.68
CA GLY A 25 -3.15 7.72 -2.25
C GLY A 25 -3.51 8.51 -3.52
N THR A 26 -4.72 9.02 -3.65
CA THR A 26 -5.28 9.61 -4.88
C THR A 26 -4.49 10.79 -5.46
N ARG A 27 -3.62 11.46 -4.69
CA ARG A 27 -2.76 12.55 -5.19
C ARG A 27 -1.65 12.07 -6.14
N LEU A 28 -1.38 10.76 -6.19
CA LEU A 28 -0.45 10.15 -7.14
C LEU A 28 -1.16 9.54 -8.35
N TRP A 29 -2.43 9.96 -8.61
CA TRP A 29 -3.08 9.68 -9.87
C TRP A 29 -2.23 10.25 -11.04
N PRO A 30 -2.11 9.54 -12.16
CA PRO A 30 -2.80 8.35 -12.62
C PRO A 30 -2.14 7.01 -12.25
N LEU A 31 -1.05 6.98 -11.51
CA LEU A 31 -0.46 5.71 -11.05
C LEU A 31 -1.29 5.05 -9.96
N SER A 32 -1.61 5.81 -8.90
CA SER A 32 -2.52 5.32 -7.86
C SER A 32 -3.98 5.50 -8.29
N ARG A 33 -4.83 4.62 -7.82
CA ARG A 33 -6.28 4.61 -8.02
C ARG A 33 -6.98 4.24 -6.70
N THR A 34 -8.28 4.39 -6.64
CA THR A 34 -9.05 3.88 -5.48
C THR A 34 -8.82 2.37 -5.29
N ASP A 35 -8.79 1.61 -6.38
CA ASP A 35 -8.62 0.15 -6.37
C ASP A 35 -7.13 -0.27 -6.50
N LEU A 36 -6.19 0.67 -6.58
CA LEU A 36 -4.75 0.45 -6.59
C LEU A 36 -4.05 1.55 -5.79
N ALA A 37 -3.86 1.30 -4.51
CA ALA A 37 -3.29 2.27 -3.59
C ALA A 37 -1.79 2.51 -3.83
N LYS A 38 -1.31 3.72 -3.50
CA LYS A 38 0.07 4.20 -3.77
C LYS A 38 1.15 3.26 -3.24
N GLN A 39 0.92 2.61 -2.10
CA GLN A 39 1.88 1.70 -1.49
C GLN A 39 2.16 0.45 -2.32
N HIS A 40 1.29 0.11 -3.26
CA HIS A 40 1.43 -1.05 -4.13
C HIS A 40 1.96 -0.73 -5.54
N VAL A 41 2.33 0.51 -5.79
CA VAL A 41 2.81 0.98 -7.11
C VAL A 41 4.27 1.39 -7.00
N GLY A 42 5.12 0.91 -7.92
CA GLY A 42 6.51 1.37 -8.04
C GLY A 42 6.56 2.84 -8.42
N LEU A 43 6.88 3.72 -7.46
CA LEU A 43 6.88 5.16 -7.67
C LEU A 43 8.20 5.67 -8.24
N MET A 44 9.32 5.25 -7.70
CA MET A 44 10.69 5.65 -8.09
C MET A 44 11.49 4.45 -8.59
N GLU A 45 11.23 3.26 -8.07
CA GLU A 45 11.84 1.99 -8.41
C GLU A 45 10.76 1.02 -8.91
N GLU A 46 11.18 -0.16 -9.44
CA GLU A 46 10.24 -1.24 -9.75
C GLU A 46 9.54 -1.77 -8.49
N ALA A 47 10.24 -1.78 -7.35
CA ALA A 47 9.67 -2.21 -6.08
C ALA A 47 8.66 -1.18 -5.56
N SER A 48 7.52 -1.68 -5.09
CA SER A 48 6.53 -0.82 -4.43
C SER A 48 7.01 -0.39 -3.03
N PRO A 49 6.49 0.73 -2.47
CA PRO A 49 6.77 1.13 -1.10
C PRO A 49 6.45 0.03 -0.07
N PHE A 50 5.39 -0.74 -0.29
CA PHE A 50 5.04 -1.91 0.53
C PHE A 50 6.15 -2.97 0.50
N GLN A 51 6.67 -3.31 -0.69
CA GLN A 51 7.80 -4.23 -0.82
C GLN A 51 9.07 -3.70 -0.18
N ALA A 52 9.36 -2.41 -0.36
CA ALA A 52 10.50 -1.75 0.29
C ALA A 52 10.38 -1.79 1.83
N THR A 53 9.18 -1.58 2.37
CA THR A 53 8.91 -1.71 3.81
C THR A 53 9.17 -3.14 4.30
N LEU A 54 8.70 -4.17 3.60
CA LEU A 54 8.96 -5.56 3.97
C LEU A 54 10.44 -5.95 3.86
N ARG A 55 11.15 -5.53 2.80
CA ARG A 55 12.61 -5.77 2.65
C ARG A 55 13.41 -5.14 3.78
N ARG A 56 13.03 -3.95 4.22
CA ARG A 56 13.67 -3.23 5.34
C ARG A 56 13.63 -4.02 6.64
N LEU A 57 12.60 -4.83 6.87
CA LEU A 57 12.48 -5.66 8.05
C LEU A 57 13.47 -6.84 8.05
N ALA A 58 13.91 -7.29 6.88
CA ALA A 58 14.88 -8.40 6.77
C ALA A 58 16.32 -8.01 7.18
N VAL A 59 16.62 -6.72 7.34
CA VAL A 59 17.97 -6.23 7.70
C VAL A 59 18.35 -6.56 9.15
N SER A 60 17.37 -6.71 10.05
CA SER A 60 17.64 -6.97 11.47
C SER A 60 16.90 -8.20 11.98
N PRO A 61 17.59 -9.12 12.69
CA PRO A 61 16.98 -10.31 13.27
C PRO A 61 16.05 -10.01 14.45
N VAL A 62 15.98 -8.76 14.92
CA VAL A 62 15.05 -8.34 15.97
C VAL A 62 13.58 -8.42 15.52
N PHE A 63 13.32 -8.34 14.20
CA PHE A 63 11.96 -8.35 13.67
C PHE A 63 11.44 -9.77 13.48
N ALA A 64 10.29 -10.03 14.11
CA ALA A 64 9.52 -11.27 13.93
C ALA A 64 8.71 -11.24 12.63
N ARG A 65 7.98 -12.33 12.37
CA ARG A 65 7.00 -12.41 11.26
C ARG A 65 6.02 -11.24 11.34
N PRO A 66 5.90 -10.42 10.27
CA PRO A 66 5.06 -9.23 10.30
C PRO A 66 3.57 -9.55 10.25
N ILE A 67 2.77 -8.66 10.84
CA ILE A 67 1.31 -8.59 10.66
C ILE A 67 1.05 -7.49 9.63
N VAL A 68 0.28 -7.79 8.58
CA VAL A 68 -0.18 -6.80 7.59
C VAL A 68 -1.66 -6.55 7.81
N VAL A 69 -2.01 -5.32 8.19
CA VAL A 69 -3.40 -4.86 8.29
C VAL A 69 -3.76 -4.16 6.98
N THR A 70 -4.73 -4.69 6.25
CA THR A 70 -5.13 -4.17 4.94
C THR A 70 -6.62 -4.38 4.68
N GLY A 71 -7.17 -3.66 3.70
CA GLY A 71 -8.54 -3.91 3.24
C GLY A 71 -8.66 -5.24 2.46
N ALA A 72 -9.81 -5.88 2.53
CA ALA A 72 -10.06 -7.17 1.87
C ALA A 72 -9.77 -7.15 0.36
N ALA A 73 -10.00 -6.01 -0.32
CA ALA A 73 -9.74 -5.85 -1.76
C ALA A 73 -8.24 -5.84 -2.11
N GLY A 74 -7.38 -5.31 -1.23
CA GLY A 74 -5.93 -5.22 -1.44
C GLY A 74 -5.13 -6.47 -1.10
N ARG A 75 -5.77 -7.42 -0.44
CA ARG A 75 -5.13 -8.61 0.14
C ARG A 75 -4.28 -9.42 -0.83
N PHE A 76 -4.81 -9.73 -2.01
CA PHE A 76 -4.11 -10.61 -2.96
C PHE A 76 -2.88 -9.93 -3.55
N MET A 77 -2.98 -8.64 -3.87
CA MET A 77 -1.83 -7.84 -4.30
C MET A 77 -0.76 -7.75 -3.20
N ALA A 78 -1.17 -7.50 -1.95
CA ALA A 78 -0.24 -7.47 -0.83
C ALA A 78 0.44 -8.82 -0.61
N ALA A 79 -0.30 -9.94 -0.76
CA ALA A 79 0.26 -11.29 -0.64
C ALA A 79 1.26 -11.60 -1.76
N ASP A 80 0.93 -11.28 -3.02
CA ASP A 80 1.82 -11.47 -4.17
C ASP A 80 3.11 -10.63 -4.02
N GLN A 81 2.97 -9.37 -3.60
CA GLN A 81 4.11 -8.49 -3.37
C GLN A 81 4.99 -8.94 -2.20
N ALA A 82 4.40 -9.47 -1.13
CA ALA A 82 5.14 -10.02 -0.01
C ALA A 82 5.91 -11.29 -0.43
N ALA A 83 5.26 -12.20 -1.15
CA ALA A 83 5.88 -13.40 -1.69
C ALA A 83 7.05 -13.07 -2.64
N ALA A 84 6.90 -12.05 -3.50
CA ALA A 84 7.95 -11.60 -4.42
C ALA A 84 9.23 -11.10 -3.70
N VAL A 85 9.13 -10.70 -2.43
CA VAL A 85 10.28 -10.31 -1.59
C VAL A 85 10.65 -11.35 -0.54
N GLY A 86 10.07 -12.57 -0.62
CA GLY A 86 10.39 -13.68 0.27
C GLY A 86 9.84 -13.55 1.68
N VAL A 87 8.83 -12.71 1.91
CA VAL A 87 8.20 -12.50 3.21
C VAL A 87 6.82 -13.15 3.23
N ASP A 88 6.51 -13.91 4.29
CA ASP A 88 5.21 -14.52 4.56
C ASP A 88 4.55 -13.85 5.77
N PRO A 89 3.79 -12.75 5.61
CA PRO A 89 3.14 -12.06 6.71
C PRO A 89 1.85 -12.77 7.14
N GLU A 90 1.37 -12.42 8.34
CA GLU A 90 0.01 -12.69 8.76
C GLU A 90 -0.90 -11.55 8.30
N PHE A 91 -1.99 -11.87 7.62
CA PHE A 91 -2.93 -10.87 7.12
C PHE A 91 -4.13 -10.70 8.05
N VAL A 92 -4.44 -9.43 8.39
CA VAL A 92 -5.67 -9.00 9.06
C VAL A 92 -6.43 -8.10 8.08
N LEU A 93 -7.65 -8.52 7.72
CA LEU A 93 -8.44 -7.88 6.67
C LEU A 93 -9.55 -7.02 7.28
N GLU A 94 -9.42 -5.71 7.16
CA GLU A 94 -10.47 -4.77 7.52
C GLU A 94 -11.60 -4.80 6.47
N PRO A 95 -12.87 -4.80 6.89
CA PRO A 95 -13.99 -4.73 5.94
C PRO A 95 -14.11 -3.34 5.30
N MET A 96 -13.59 -2.31 5.96
CA MET A 96 -13.55 -0.91 5.49
C MET A 96 -12.50 -0.11 6.27
N GLY A 97 -12.02 1.01 5.72
CA GLY A 97 -11.10 1.91 6.43
C GLY A 97 -11.79 2.68 7.56
N ARG A 98 -11.18 2.65 8.76
CA ARG A 98 -11.61 3.39 9.95
C ARG A 98 -10.49 4.23 10.57
N ASP A 99 -9.51 4.60 9.74
CA ASP A 99 -8.31 5.32 10.17
C ASP A 99 -7.42 4.48 11.11
N THR A 100 -6.33 5.07 11.62
CA THR A 100 -5.24 4.31 12.26
C THR A 100 -5.58 3.82 13.66
N ALA A 101 -6.48 4.45 14.42
CA ALA A 101 -6.81 3.99 15.77
C ALA A 101 -7.44 2.59 15.78
N ALA A 102 -8.38 2.32 14.87
CA ALA A 102 -9.02 1.01 14.77
C ALA A 102 -8.04 -0.06 14.25
N ALA A 103 -7.19 0.28 13.28
CA ALA A 103 -6.16 -0.61 12.76
C ALA A 103 -5.12 -0.99 13.82
N LEU A 104 -4.67 -0.02 14.64
CA LEU A 104 -3.77 -0.29 15.77
C LEU A 104 -4.43 -1.14 16.85
N ALA A 105 -5.70 -0.89 17.16
CA ALA A 105 -6.45 -1.70 18.11
C ALA A 105 -6.56 -3.17 17.65
N LEU A 106 -6.82 -3.42 16.35
CA LEU A 106 -6.79 -4.76 15.77
C LEU A 106 -5.42 -5.43 15.92
N ALA A 107 -4.37 -4.71 15.59
CA ALA A 107 -3.00 -5.22 15.70
C ALA A 107 -2.61 -5.51 17.15
N ALA A 108 -2.94 -4.62 18.09
CA ALA A 108 -2.70 -4.82 19.51
C ALA A 108 -3.46 -6.04 20.07
N LEU A 109 -4.72 -6.27 19.62
CA LEU A 109 -5.48 -7.48 19.97
C LEU A 109 -4.86 -8.76 19.38
N ALA A 110 -4.34 -8.68 18.15
CA ALA A 110 -3.66 -9.82 17.53
C ALA A 110 -2.36 -10.18 18.26
N LEU A 111 -1.59 -9.18 18.70
CA LEU A 111 -0.40 -9.36 19.50
C LEU A 111 -0.72 -9.91 20.89
N ALA A 112 -1.67 -9.28 21.61
CA ALA A 112 -2.05 -9.67 22.96
C ALA A 112 -2.61 -11.10 23.03
N ALA A 113 -3.21 -11.60 21.95
CA ALA A 113 -3.66 -12.99 21.86
C ALA A 113 -2.50 -14.01 21.84
N ARG A 114 -1.29 -13.58 21.47
CA ARG A 114 -0.06 -14.40 21.50
C ARG A 114 0.66 -14.23 22.84
N ASP A 115 0.90 -12.97 23.21
CA ASP A 115 1.55 -12.55 24.44
C ASP A 115 1.10 -11.12 24.76
N PRO A 116 0.45 -10.88 25.92
CA PRO A 116 0.05 -9.53 26.33
C PRO A 116 1.22 -8.54 26.41
N GLU A 117 2.43 -9.02 26.72
CA GLU A 117 3.64 -8.20 26.80
C GLU A 117 4.42 -8.10 25.48
N ALA A 118 3.92 -8.71 24.39
CA ALA A 118 4.55 -8.60 23.08
C ALA A 118 4.70 -7.14 22.64
N VAL A 119 5.86 -6.83 22.08
CA VAL A 119 6.16 -5.49 21.54
C VAL A 119 5.84 -5.47 20.05
N GLY A 120 4.98 -4.54 19.66
CA GLY A 120 4.66 -4.22 18.28
C GLY A 120 5.32 -2.93 17.81
N ILE A 121 5.70 -2.87 16.53
CA ILE A 121 6.12 -1.65 15.85
C ILE A 121 5.24 -1.41 14.63
N VAL A 122 4.56 -0.28 14.60
CA VAL A 122 3.60 0.11 13.53
C VAL A 122 4.32 0.90 12.44
N LEU A 123 4.16 0.45 11.22
CA LEU A 123 4.81 0.96 10.04
C LEU A 123 3.78 1.21 8.93
N PRO A 124 3.49 2.47 8.56
CA PRO A 124 2.78 2.75 7.32
C PRO A 124 3.55 2.19 6.12
N SER A 125 2.85 1.47 5.25
CA SER A 125 3.48 0.75 4.13
C SER A 125 3.95 1.64 2.98
N GLU A 126 3.54 2.90 2.98
CA GLU A 126 3.89 3.90 1.95
C GLU A 126 5.16 4.70 2.25
N HIS A 127 5.77 4.54 3.42
CA HIS A 127 6.94 5.33 3.82
C HIS A 127 8.21 4.91 3.09
N MET A 128 8.84 5.89 2.47
CA MET A 128 10.17 5.73 1.89
C MET A 128 11.24 6.05 2.93
N ILE A 129 12.03 5.04 3.27
CA ILE A 129 13.15 5.12 4.22
C ILE A 129 14.32 4.37 3.58
N PRO A 130 15.25 5.08 2.92
CA PRO A 130 16.37 4.45 2.19
C PRO A 130 17.36 3.75 3.12
N ASP A 131 17.63 4.31 4.30
CA ASP A 131 18.57 3.77 5.27
C ASP A 131 17.89 2.78 6.21
N ALA A 132 17.96 1.49 5.84
CA ALA A 132 17.36 0.41 6.60
C ALA A 132 18.08 0.12 7.93
N GLU A 133 19.38 0.37 8.00
CA GLU A 133 20.17 0.15 9.24
C GLU A 133 19.89 1.23 10.28
N ALA A 134 19.87 2.50 9.87
CA ALA A 134 19.50 3.60 10.76
C ALA A 134 18.04 3.46 11.25
N PHE A 135 17.13 2.99 10.37
CA PHE A 135 15.77 2.65 10.76
C PHE A 135 15.75 1.53 11.81
N ALA A 136 16.48 0.43 11.60
CA ALA A 136 16.52 -0.69 12.53
C ALA A 136 17.07 -0.27 13.92
N ALA A 137 18.10 0.58 13.96
CA ALA A 137 18.64 1.13 15.19
C ALA A 137 17.60 1.96 15.97
N ALA A 138 16.87 2.84 15.29
CA ALA A 138 15.80 3.63 15.89
C ALA A 138 14.61 2.73 16.35
N ALA A 139 14.28 1.70 15.59
CA ALA A 139 13.25 0.73 15.93
C ALA A 139 13.58 -0.03 17.22
N VAL A 140 14.84 -0.42 17.43
CA VAL A 140 15.32 -1.06 18.67
C VAL A 140 15.15 -0.11 19.86
N GLN A 141 15.47 1.17 19.72
CA GLN A 141 15.28 2.17 20.77
C GLN A 141 13.79 2.36 21.12
N ALA A 142 12.94 2.46 20.09
CA ALA A 142 11.49 2.60 20.28
C ALA A 142 10.88 1.35 20.96
N ALA A 143 11.34 0.15 20.57
CA ALA A 143 10.92 -1.10 21.18
C ALA A 143 11.37 -1.20 22.65
N ALA A 144 12.55 -0.70 23.01
CA ALA A 144 13.01 -0.63 24.40
C ALA A 144 12.13 0.28 25.25
N ALA A 145 11.75 1.45 24.73
CA ALA A 145 10.80 2.36 25.39
C ALA A 145 9.41 1.72 25.53
N ALA A 146 8.94 1.01 24.49
CA ALA A 146 7.68 0.27 24.52
C ALA A 146 7.68 -0.84 25.59
N LYS A 147 8.77 -1.61 25.69
CA LYS A 147 8.94 -2.65 26.72
C LYS A 147 8.90 -2.08 28.13
N ALA A 148 9.38 -0.84 28.31
CA ALA A 148 9.30 -0.10 29.56
C ALA A 148 7.91 0.45 29.90
N GLY A 149 6.89 0.21 29.02
CA GLY A 149 5.49 0.61 29.23
C GLY A 149 5.13 1.98 28.67
N HIS A 150 5.90 2.50 27.70
CA HIS A 150 5.61 3.71 26.99
C HIS A 150 4.97 3.44 25.61
N LEU A 151 4.28 4.45 25.06
CA LEU A 151 3.90 4.54 23.66
C LEU A 151 4.96 5.41 22.95
N ALA A 152 5.81 4.80 22.14
CA ALA A 152 6.93 5.47 21.53
C ALA A 152 6.60 5.91 20.08
N ALA A 153 6.65 7.22 19.80
CA ALA A 153 6.58 7.77 18.46
C ALA A 153 7.99 7.99 17.89
N PHE A 154 8.12 8.00 16.56
CA PHE A 154 9.35 8.36 15.86
C PHE A 154 9.32 9.84 15.49
N GLY A 155 10.30 10.57 16.00
CA GLY A 155 10.49 11.98 15.70
C GLY A 155 11.65 12.18 14.72
N LEU A 156 11.42 12.93 13.66
CA LEU A 156 12.39 13.22 12.61
C LEU A 156 12.68 14.72 12.51
N ALA A 157 13.92 15.11 12.30
CA ALA A 157 14.27 16.50 12.14
C ALA A 157 13.60 17.09 10.88
N PRO A 158 12.82 18.20 10.98
CA PRO A 158 12.20 18.83 9.84
C PRO A 158 13.24 19.34 8.84
N ARG A 159 13.02 19.08 7.55
CA ARG A 159 13.84 19.60 6.45
C ARG A 159 13.24 20.87 5.83
N HIS A 160 11.95 21.08 6.05
CA HIS A 160 11.18 22.26 5.63
C HIS A 160 9.92 22.36 6.49
N PRO A 161 9.22 23.49 6.56
CA PRO A 161 7.91 23.60 7.17
C PRO A 161 6.88 22.77 6.39
N ALA A 162 6.23 21.78 7.03
CA ALA A 162 5.23 20.92 6.41
C ALA A 162 3.90 21.01 7.14
N THR A 163 2.83 21.30 6.41
CA THR A 163 1.46 21.37 6.95
C THR A 163 0.74 20.00 6.97
N ALA A 164 1.36 18.99 6.34
CA ALA A 164 0.80 17.64 6.23
C ALA A 164 1.14 16.73 7.42
N TYR A 165 2.11 17.11 8.25
CA TYR A 165 2.64 16.28 9.32
C TYR A 165 2.28 16.81 10.71
N GLY A 166 2.31 15.93 11.71
CA GLY A 166 2.33 16.29 13.10
C GLY A 166 3.73 16.75 13.54
N TYR A 167 3.79 17.57 14.59
CA TYR A 167 5.01 18.09 15.19
C TYR A 167 5.09 17.70 16.67
N ILE A 168 6.25 17.28 17.11
CA ILE A 168 6.50 16.79 18.48
C ILE A 168 7.61 17.62 19.12
N LYS A 169 7.35 18.21 20.27
CA LYS A 169 8.39 18.80 21.12
C LYS A 169 8.96 17.75 22.05
N ALA A 170 10.24 17.46 21.88
CA ALA A 170 10.96 16.59 22.78
C ALA A 170 11.29 17.36 24.10
N GLY A 171 10.93 16.76 25.21
CA GLY A 171 11.18 17.28 26.55
C GLY A 171 12.35 16.57 27.25
N ALA A 172 12.18 16.24 28.54
CA ALA A 172 13.22 15.60 29.34
C ALA A 172 13.62 14.23 28.80
N PRO A 173 14.93 13.90 28.77
CA PRO A 173 15.42 12.59 28.35
C PRO A 173 15.04 11.50 29.36
N LEU A 174 14.64 10.33 28.86
CA LEU A 174 14.34 9.14 29.65
C LEU A 174 15.44 8.08 29.59
N GLY A 175 16.48 8.30 28.79
CA GLY A 175 17.51 7.32 28.47
C GLY A 175 17.19 6.50 27.22
N GLY A 176 18.17 5.75 26.69
CA GLY A 176 17.99 4.90 25.51
C GLY A 176 17.59 5.60 24.22
N GLY A 177 17.78 6.94 24.13
CA GLY A 177 17.36 7.73 22.96
C GLY A 177 15.91 8.21 22.98
N ALA A 178 15.16 7.91 24.05
CA ALA A 178 13.78 8.33 24.21
C ALA A 178 13.68 9.61 25.06
N PHE A 179 12.70 10.47 24.72
CA PHE A 179 12.39 11.71 25.42
C PHE A 179 10.89 11.76 25.74
N ARG A 180 10.51 12.41 26.84
CA ARG A 180 9.11 12.75 27.06
C ARG A 180 8.59 13.63 25.95
N ILE A 181 7.32 13.49 25.60
CA ILE A 181 6.65 14.45 24.71
C ILE A 181 6.16 15.61 25.57
N GLU A 182 6.65 16.82 25.30
CA GLU A 182 6.23 18.06 25.97
C GLU A 182 5.00 18.68 25.27
N ALA A 183 4.97 18.61 23.94
CA ALA A 183 3.83 19.08 23.15
C ALA A 183 3.69 18.27 21.85
N PHE A 184 2.45 18.12 21.39
CA PHE A 184 2.10 17.51 20.12
C PHE A 184 1.17 18.45 19.35
N VAL A 185 1.45 18.72 18.09
CA VAL A 185 0.65 19.61 17.23
C VAL A 185 0.40 18.91 15.91
N GLU A 186 -0.83 18.50 15.65
CA GLU A 186 -1.19 17.78 14.41
C GLU A 186 -1.57 18.78 13.31
N LYS A 187 -0.93 18.64 12.16
CA LYS A 187 -1.19 19.35 10.90
C LYS A 187 -1.40 20.88 11.08
N PRO A 188 -0.38 21.61 11.52
CA PRO A 188 -0.47 23.07 11.69
C PRO A 188 -0.68 23.78 10.35
N ASP A 189 -1.13 25.02 10.39
CA ASP A 189 -1.08 25.91 9.24
C ASP A 189 0.38 26.29 8.88
N ALA A 190 0.58 26.95 7.74
CA ALA A 190 1.92 27.24 7.20
C ALA A 190 2.75 28.11 8.16
N ALA A 191 2.16 29.16 8.74
CA ALA A 191 2.84 30.05 9.67
C ALA A 191 3.27 29.31 10.93
N ARG A 192 2.36 28.49 11.49
CA ARG A 192 2.67 27.68 12.66
C ARG A 192 3.70 26.59 12.39
N ALA A 193 3.70 25.99 11.18
CA ALA A 193 4.71 25.01 10.78
C ALA A 193 6.13 25.64 10.71
N GLU A 194 6.24 26.89 10.24
CA GLU A 194 7.50 27.64 10.24
C GLU A 194 8.00 27.89 11.66
N GLU A 195 7.14 28.35 12.57
CA GLU A 195 7.47 28.56 13.98
C GLU A 195 7.95 27.28 14.64
N LEU A 196 7.18 26.18 14.52
CA LEU A 196 7.51 24.89 15.13
C LEU A 196 8.85 24.33 14.62
N THR A 197 9.13 24.51 13.32
CA THR A 197 10.42 24.13 12.74
C THR A 197 11.57 24.94 13.35
N ALA A 198 11.39 26.26 13.49
CA ALA A 198 12.39 27.15 14.10
C ALA A 198 12.58 26.87 15.60
N GLU A 199 11.54 26.44 16.32
CA GLU A 199 11.58 26.06 17.73
C GLU A 199 12.21 24.67 17.97
N GLY A 200 12.61 23.94 16.91
CA GLY A 200 13.27 22.63 17.01
C GLY A 200 12.34 21.46 17.31
N TYR A 201 11.06 21.58 16.94
CA TYR A 201 10.14 20.43 16.97
C TYR A 201 10.58 19.39 15.95
N LEU A 202 10.26 18.13 16.24
CA LEU A 202 10.45 17.01 15.33
C LEU A 202 9.15 16.73 14.56
N TRP A 203 9.23 16.27 13.32
CA TRP A 203 8.07 15.70 12.66
C TRP A 203 7.65 14.39 13.30
N ASN A 204 6.36 14.18 13.48
CA ASN A 204 5.82 12.86 13.79
C ASN A 204 5.81 12.01 12.50
N ALA A 205 6.59 10.95 12.48
CA ALA A 205 6.67 10.06 11.33
C ALA A 205 5.44 9.13 11.19
N GLY A 206 4.46 9.17 12.10
CA GLY A 206 3.30 8.27 12.07
C GLY A 206 3.67 6.79 12.27
N MET A 207 4.86 6.53 12.80
CA MET A 207 5.32 5.21 13.24
C MET A 207 5.31 5.16 14.76
N PHE A 208 4.89 4.00 15.31
CA PHE A 208 4.76 3.84 16.76
C PHE A 208 5.30 2.49 17.20
N ALA A 209 5.87 2.43 18.43
CA ALA A 209 6.14 1.17 19.09
C ALA A 209 5.40 1.13 20.43
N PHE A 210 4.87 -0.05 20.75
CA PHE A 210 4.08 -0.25 21.97
C PHE A 210 4.14 -1.69 22.45
N ARG A 211 3.92 -1.90 23.74
CA ARG A 211 3.57 -3.19 24.31
C ARG A 211 2.05 -3.38 24.21
N ALA A 212 1.62 -4.59 23.82
CA ALA A 212 0.22 -4.85 23.44
C ALA A 212 -0.79 -4.50 24.56
N ASP A 213 -0.51 -4.91 25.79
CA ASP A 213 -1.37 -4.61 26.94
C ASP A 213 -1.44 -3.10 27.24
N VAL A 214 -0.31 -2.38 27.12
CA VAL A 214 -0.25 -0.92 27.31
C VAL A 214 -1.07 -0.20 26.25
N ALA A 215 -0.90 -0.57 24.97
CA ALA A 215 -1.68 0.04 23.89
C ALA A 215 -3.19 -0.18 24.07
N LEU A 216 -3.60 -1.40 24.43
CA LEU A 216 -5.01 -1.70 24.68
C LEU A 216 -5.57 -0.91 25.87
N ALA A 217 -4.80 -0.77 26.95
CA ALA A 217 -5.20 0.00 28.13
C ALA A 217 -5.36 1.50 27.80
N GLU A 218 -4.43 2.08 27.02
CA GLU A 218 -4.49 3.48 26.63
C GLU A 218 -5.61 3.75 25.60
N ILE A 219 -5.87 2.82 24.67
CA ILE A 219 -7.03 2.93 23.78
C ILE A 219 -8.34 2.82 24.57
N GLU A 220 -8.41 1.92 25.57
CA GLU A 220 -9.60 1.81 26.42
C GLU A 220 -9.86 3.07 27.25
N ARG A 221 -8.79 3.73 27.73
CA ARG A 221 -8.87 4.96 28.53
C ARG A 221 -9.29 6.18 27.70
N HIS A 222 -8.76 6.31 26.46
CA HIS A 222 -8.88 7.53 25.69
C HIS A 222 -9.84 7.45 24.48
N ALA A 223 -10.15 6.24 24.02
CA ALA A 223 -11.04 5.94 22.90
C ALA A 223 -11.79 4.61 23.10
N PRO A 224 -12.55 4.46 24.22
CA PRO A 224 -13.21 3.19 24.57
C PRO A 224 -14.19 2.70 23.49
N GLU A 225 -14.83 3.59 22.76
CA GLU A 225 -15.73 3.24 21.66
C GLU A 225 -15.01 2.58 20.47
N VAL A 226 -13.77 2.97 20.20
CA VAL A 226 -12.93 2.32 19.19
C VAL A 226 -12.65 0.89 19.61
N LEU A 227 -12.16 0.68 20.85
CA LEU A 227 -11.80 -0.63 21.33
C LEU A 227 -13.01 -1.57 21.45
N ALA A 228 -14.16 -1.06 21.90
CA ALA A 228 -15.39 -1.85 21.99
C ALA A 228 -15.85 -2.37 20.64
N ALA A 229 -15.90 -1.50 19.60
CA ALA A 229 -16.26 -1.88 18.25
C ALA A 229 -15.26 -2.91 17.64
N VAL A 230 -13.97 -2.69 17.87
CA VAL A 230 -12.91 -3.58 17.36
C VAL A 230 -12.93 -4.94 18.05
N ARG A 231 -13.15 -5.00 19.37
CA ARG A 231 -13.33 -6.27 20.12
C ARG A 231 -14.52 -7.08 19.60
N GLN A 232 -15.66 -6.41 19.38
CA GLN A 232 -16.84 -7.07 18.82
C GLN A 232 -16.56 -7.60 17.42
N ALA A 233 -15.97 -6.79 16.54
CA ALA A 233 -15.62 -7.19 15.19
C ALA A 233 -14.58 -8.33 15.16
N ARG A 234 -13.65 -8.37 16.13
CA ARG A 234 -12.67 -9.46 16.28
C ARG A 234 -13.33 -10.76 16.71
N ALA A 235 -14.37 -10.70 17.56
CA ALA A 235 -15.13 -11.87 17.96
C ALA A 235 -15.96 -12.48 16.80
N GLU A 236 -16.36 -11.65 15.84
CA GLU A 236 -17.07 -12.06 14.61
C GLU A 236 -16.12 -12.53 13.50
N ALA A 237 -14.79 -12.44 13.71
CA ALA A 237 -13.82 -12.68 12.66
C ALA A 237 -13.80 -14.14 12.22
N THR A 238 -13.54 -14.35 10.93
CA THR A 238 -13.44 -15.65 10.28
C THR A 238 -12.10 -15.80 9.56
N MET A 239 -11.64 -17.05 9.41
CA MET A 239 -10.47 -17.33 8.58
C MET A 239 -10.91 -17.44 7.12
N ASP A 240 -10.21 -16.74 6.24
CA ASP A 240 -10.45 -16.72 4.80
C ASP A 240 -9.11 -16.89 4.07
N LEU A 241 -8.88 -18.10 3.50
CA LEU A 241 -7.65 -18.47 2.79
C LEU A 241 -6.36 -18.08 3.57
N GLY A 242 -6.30 -18.36 4.86
CA GLY A 242 -5.16 -18.06 5.71
C GLY A 242 -5.08 -16.64 6.26
N ALA A 243 -5.99 -15.74 5.89
CA ALA A 243 -6.10 -14.40 6.42
C ALA A 243 -7.23 -14.27 7.43
N LEU A 244 -7.08 -13.43 8.43
CA LEU A 244 -8.11 -13.12 9.42
C LEU A 244 -9.03 -12.02 8.88
N ARG A 245 -10.23 -12.36 8.45
CA ARG A 245 -11.27 -11.40 8.02
C ARG A 245 -12.05 -10.90 9.23
N ILE A 246 -11.97 -9.61 9.48
CA ILE A 246 -12.65 -8.92 10.58
C ILE A 246 -14.15 -8.78 10.28
N GLY A 247 -14.97 -8.93 11.31
CA GLY A 247 -16.43 -8.92 11.17
C GLY A 247 -17.03 -7.53 10.91
N PRO A 248 -18.32 -7.48 10.51
CA PRO A 248 -19.00 -6.27 10.06
C PRO A 248 -19.17 -5.20 11.17
N SER A 249 -19.15 -5.59 12.46
CA SER A 249 -19.23 -4.65 13.57
C SER A 249 -18.07 -3.63 13.59
N PHE A 250 -17.00 -3.86 12.82
CA PHE A 250 -15.92 -2.89 12.60
C PHE A 250 -16.40 -1.55 12.04
N ALA A 251 -17.53 -1.57 11.32
CA ALA A 251 -18.17 -0.37 10.79
C ALA A 251 -18.61 0.62 11.89
N ALA A 252 -18.82 0.16 13.12
CA ALA A 252 -19.21 1.00 14.25
C ALA A 252 -18.01 1.75 14.87
N ALA A 253 -16.76 1.36 14.56
CA ALA A 253 -15.60 2.07 15.07
C ALA A 253 -15.56 3.52 14.55
N PRO A 254 -15.35 4.53 15.41
CA PRO A 254 -15.12 5.89 15.01
C PRO A 254 -13.94 6.00 14.03
N LYS A 255 -14.07 6.88 13.03
CA LYS A 255 -12.99 7.16 12.09
C LYS A 255 -12.09 8.25 12.68
N VAL A 256 -11.01 7.85 13.32
CA VAL A 256 -10.05 8.73 14.00
C VAL A 256 -8.63 8.15 13.93
N SER A 257 -7.62 9.01 13.82
CA SER A 257 -6.22 8.59 13.87
C SER A 257 -5.81 8.22 15.30
N PHE A 258 -4.82 7.37 15.43
CA PHE A 258 -4.24 7.00 16.73
C PHE A 258 -3.59 8.20 17.43
N ASP A 259 -3.03 9.11 16.64
CA ASP A 259 -2.46 10.37 17.12
C ASP A 259 -3.50 11.16 17.95
N VAL A 260 -4.64 11.48 17.34
CA VAL A 260 -5.73 12.26 17.96
C VAL A 260 -6.46 11.45 19.04
N ALA A 261 -6.66 10.15 18.81
CA ALA A 261 -7.39 9.31 19.74
C ALA A 261 -6.64 9.07 21.04
N VAL A 262 -5.33 8.88 20.98
CA VAL A 262 -4.49 8.42 22.09
C VAL A 262 -3.26 9.29 22.32
N MET A 263 -2.40 9.50 21.30
CA MET A 263 -1.07 10.09 21.48
C MET A 263 -1.10 11.53 22.02
N GLU A 264 -2.08 12.33 21.63
CA GLU A 264 -2.27 13.70 22.14
C GLU A 264 -2.78 13.77 23.60
N LYS A 265 -3.30 12.64 24.13
CA LYS A 265 -4.02 12.62 25.43
C LYS A 265 -3.28 11.84 26.51
N THR A 266 -2.43 10.88 26.10
CA THR A 266 -1.75 9.99 27.04
C THR A 266 -0.53 10.64 27.67
N ASP A 267 -0.31 10.36 28.96
CA ASP A 267 0.90 10.72 29.72
C ASP A 267 2.04 9.69 29.53
N ARG A 268 1.79 8.59 28.80
CA ARG A 268 2.77 7.55 28.47
C ARG A 268 3.51 7.77 27.16
N ALA A 269 3.15 8.81 26.38
CA ALA A 269 3.78 9.09 25.10
C ALA A 269 5.23 9.54 25.28
N VAL A 270 6.11 8.95 24.46
CA VAL A 270 7.52 9.34 24.35
C VAL A 270 7.88 9.45 22.87
N VAL A 271 8.93 10.24 22.58
CA VAL A 271 9.48 10.34 21.21
C VAL A 271 10.89 9.78 21.20
N VAL A 272 11.20 8.96 20.20
CA VAL A 272 12.55 8.55 19.83
C VAL A 272 13.00 9.40 18.67
N ALA A 273 14.04 10.21 18.90
CA ALA A 273 14.62 11.01 17.84
C ALA A 273 15.40 10.12 16.88
N ALA A 274 14.95 10.07 15.63
CA ALA A 274 15.54 9.25 14.59
C ALA A 274 16.24 10.13 13.55
N ASP A 275 17.37 9.64 13.05
CA ASP A 275 18.20 10.35 12.06
C ASP A 275 18.34 9.48 10.79
N PHE A 276 17.26 9.41 10.01
CA PHE A 276 17.24 8.82 8.68
C PHE A 276 16.37 9.64 7.72
N ALA A 277 16.67 9.50 6.43
CA ALA A 277 15.83 10.11 5.40
C ALA A 277 14.46 9.43 5.36
N TRP A 278 13.39 10.24 5.35
CA TRP A 278 12.02 9.79 5.37
C TRP A 278 11.12 10.69 4.53
N SER A 279 10.13 10.08 3.89
CA SER A 279 8.99 10.74 3.27
C SER A 279 7.78 9.81 3.24
N ASP A 280 6.57 10.35 3.38
CA ASP A 280 5.31 9.63 3.15
C ASP A 280 4.88 9.61 1.68
N VAL A 281 5.67 10.25 0.80
CA VAL A 281 5.43 10.37 -0.65
C VAL A 281 3.99 10.75 -0.94
N GLY A 282 3.63 11.95 -0.50
CA GLY A 282 2.24 12.41 -0.52
C GLY A 282 1.74 12.82 -1.90
N ASP A 283 2.63 13.32 -2.78
CA ASP A 283 2.29 13.86 -4.10
C ASP A 283 3.46 13.82 -5.09
N TRP A 284 3.24 14.31 -6.32
CA TRP A 284 4.25 14.29 -7.40
C TRP A 284 5.43 15.25 -7.16
N LYS A 285 5.23 16.33 -6.40
CA LYS A 285 6.34 17.22 -6.03
C LYS A 285 7.32 16.51 -5.12
N GLU A 286 6.83 15.72 -4.16
CA GLU A 286 7.68 14.89 -3.30
C GLU A 286 8.36 13.76 -4.08
N VAL A 287 7.66 13.09 -5.01
CA VAL A 287 8.28 12.11 -5.90
C VAL A 287 9.43 12.73 -6.67
N TRP A 288 9.22 13.92 -7.28
CA TRP A 288 10.28 14.65 -7.97
C TRP A 288 11.43 15.02 -7.03
N ALA A 289 11.12 15.51 -5.82
CA ALA A 289 12.14 15.92 -4.86
C ALA A 289 13.09 14.77 -4.47
N LEU A 290 12.55 13.56 -4.35
CA LEU A 290 13.27 12.34 -3.98
C LEU A 290 13.94 11.62 -5.15
N SER A 291 13.52 11.89 -6.39
CA SER A 291 14.06 11.24 -7.59
C SER A 291 15.45 11.76 -7.96
N GLU A 292 16.26 10.94 -8.60
CA GLU A 292 17.49 11.38 -9.24
C GLU A 292 17.20 12.38 -10.37
N LYS A 293 17.98 13.43 -10.45
CA LYS A 293 17.80 14.52 -11.41
C LYS A 293 19.07 14.76 -12.21
N ASP A 294 18.90 15.15 -13.46
CA ASP A 294 19.99 15.68 -14.26
C ASP A 294 20.38 17.10 -13.83
N ALA A 295 21.41 17.66 -14.49
CA ALA A 295 21.92 19.01 -14.19
C ALA A 295 20.88 20.14 -14.39
N ALA A 296 19.81 19.88 -15.14
CA ALA A 296 18.70 20.81 -15.35
C ALA A 296 17.55 20.61 -14.34
N GLY A 297 17.70 19.74 -13.34
CA GLY A 297 16.65 19.45 -12.36
C GLY A 297 15.56 18.52 -12.89
N VAL A 298 15.76 17.87 -14.05
CA VAL A 298 14.76 16.98 -14.63
C VAL A 298 14.96 15.56 -14.14
N ALA A 299 13.89 14.99 -13.54
CA ALA A 299 13.80 13.59 -13.18
C ALA A 299 13.03 12.81 -14.26
N ARG A 300 13.55 11.65 -14.63
CA ARG A 300 12.94 10.73 -15.62
C ARG A 300 12.65 9.39 -14.97
N ALA A 301 11.47 8.86 -15.22
CA ALA A 301 11.06 7.56 -14.76
C ALA A 301 10.24 6.83 -15.84
N GLY A 302 10.18 5.51 -15.77
CA GLY A 302 9.35 4.74 -16.70
C GLY A 302 9.74 3.27 -16.79
N ALA A 303 8.92 2.51 -17.50
CA ALA A 303 9.08 1.07 -17.65
C ALA A 303 10.28 0.68 -18.54
N ARG A 304 10.78 1.59 -19.38
CA ARG A 304 11.93 1.35 -20.26
C ARG A 304 12.83 2.59 -20.30
N ALA A 305 14.13 2.36 -20.23
CA ALA A 305 15.11 3.40 -20.50
C ALA A 305 14.94 3.89 -21.96
N GLY A 306 14.81 5.21 -22.14
CA GLY A 306 14.64 5.83 -23.46
C GLY A 306 13.20 6.15 -23.86
N ASP A 307 12.18 5.72 -23.13
CA ASP A 307 10.78 6.10 -23.39
C ASP A 307 10.50 7.57 -23.01
N VAL A 308 11.45 8.25 -22.37
CA VAL A 308 11.34 9.67 -21.99
C VAL A 308 12.46 10.47 -22.65
N VAL A 309 12.08 11.39 -23.55
CA VAL A 309 12.98 12.34 -24.22
C VAL A 309 12.65 13.75 -23.79
N VAL A 310 13.63 14.45 -23.20
CA VAL A 310 13.45 15.81 -22.68
C VAL A 310 14.49 16.74 -23.31
N ARG A 311 14.06 17.88 -23.84
CA ARG A 311 14.93 18.90 -24.44
C ARG A 311 14.51 20.30 -23.94
N ASP A 312 15.50 21.16 -23.68
CA ASP A 312 15.32 22.57 -23.31
C ASP A 312 14.32 22.77 -22.14
N SER A 313 14.37 21.85 -21.15
CA SER A 313 13.41 21.77 -20.05
C SER A 313 14.14 21.75 -18.71
N ARG A 314 13.47 22.17 -17.63
CA ARG A 314 14.05 22.20 -16.29
C ARG A 314 13.03 21.92 -15.19
N ASP A 315 13.53 21.52 -14.01
CA ASP A 315 12.77 21.35 -12.76
C ASP A 315 11.47 20.56 -12.93
N SER A 316 11.51 19.48 -13.71
CA SER A 316 10.31 18.72 -14.10
C SER A 316 10.45 17.24 -13.81
N TYR A 317 9.34 16.56 -13.60
CA TYR A 317 9.25 15.13 -13.49
C TYR A 317 8.50 14.57 -14.70
N VAL A 318 9.11 13.67 -15.45
CA VAL A 318 8.51 13.05 -16.63
C VAL A 318 8.57 11.52 -16.49
N ARG A 319 7.41 10.89 -16.50
CA ARG A 319 7.26 9.43 -16.42
C ARG A 319 6.48 8.87 -17.58
N SER A 320 6.94 7.71 -18.09
CA SER A 320 6.25 6.92 -19.08
C SER A 320 6.11 5.45 -18.64
N ASP A 321 4.92 4.90 -18.77
CA ASP A 321 4.65 3.48 -18.56
C ASP A 321 4.48 2.73 -19.90
N GLY A 322 5.25 3.13 -20.94
CA GLY A 322 5.41 2.35 -22.18
C GLY A 322 5.16 3.09 -23.49
N ARG A 323 4.74 4.37 -23.46
CA ARG A 323 4.73 5.24 -24.66
C ARG A 323 5.99 6.08 -24.71
N LEU A 324 6.41 6.48 -25.90
CA LEU A 324 7.41 7.53 -26.02
C LEU A 324 6.81 8.87 -25.57
N VAL A 325 7.32 9.46 -24.50
CA VAL A 325 6.97 10.78 -24.00
C VAL A 325 8.07 11.76 -24.34
N CYS A 326 7.77 12.78 -25.12
CA CYS A 326 8.70 13.85 -25.47
C CYS A 326 8.25 15.16 -24.82
N ALA A 327 9.13 15.79 -24.03
CA ALA A 327 8.91 17.09 -23.42
C ALA A 327 9.90 18.11 -23.99
N LEU A 328 9.42 19.23 -24.50
CA LEU A 328 10.22 20.28 -25.12
C LEU A 328 9.87 21.62 -24.49
N GLY A 329 10.87 22.31 -23.94
CA GLY A 329 10.72 23.69 -23.41
C GLY A 329 9.79 23.78 -22.20
N VAL A 330 9.69 22.71 -21.35
CA VAL A 330 8.82 22.71 -20.18
C VAL A 330 9.60 23.01 -18.89
N GLU A 331 8.93 23.60 -17.90
CA GLU A 331 9.49 23.96 -16.62
C GLU A 331 8.49 23.71 -15.49
N GLY A 332 8.97 23.13 -14.39
CA GLY A 332 8.18 22.93 -13.16
C GLY A 332 6.98 22.04 -13.31
N LEU A 333 6.98 21.10 -14.27
CA LEU A 333 5.84 20.24 -14.57
C LEU A 333 6.04 18.79 -14.10
N ALA A 334 4.96 18.16 -13.68
CA ALA A 334 4.81 16.72 -13.64
C ALA A 334 4.05 16.27 -14.90
N VAL A 335 4.67 15.36 -15.67
CA VAL A 335 4.07 14.72 -16.87
C VAL A 335 4.10 13.22 -16.61
N ILE A 336 2.93 12.61 -16.43
CA ILE A 336 2.79 11.21 -16.03
C ILE A 336 1.93 10.49 -17.06
N ASP A 337 2.52 9.58 -17.80
CA ASP A 337 1.82 8.69 -18.73
C ASP A 337 1.60 7.32 -18.09
N THR A 338 0.37 6.83 -18.19
CA THR A 338 -0.04 5.46 -17.88
C THR A 338 -0.79 4.86 -19.07
N PRO A 339 -1.03 3.55 -19.15
CA PRO A 339 -1.73 2.96 -20.30
C PRO A 339 -3.09 3.58 -20.63
N ASP A 340 -3.79 4.14 -19.64
CA ASP A 340 -5.17 4.62 -19.72
C ASP A 340 -5.34 6.13 -19.48
N ALA A 341 -4.30 6.82 -19.01
CA ALA A 341 -4.42 8.25 -18.70
C ALA A 341 -3.08 8.98 -18.77
N VAL A 342 -3.13 10.28 -19.09
CA VAL A 342 -1.99 11.19 -19.00
C VAL A 342 -2.34 12.35 -18.07
N LEU A 343 -1.47 12.62 -17.10
CA LEU A 343 -1.55 13.80 -16.26
C LEU A 343 -0.44 14.79 -16.64
N VAL A 344 -0.81 16.06 -16.77
CA VAL A 344 0.13 17.19 -16.87
C VAL A 344 -0.30 18.24 -15.87
N CYS A 345 0.55 18.57 -14.92
CA CYS A 345 0.28 19.62 -13.93
C CYS A 345 1.56 20.31 -13.45
N PRO A 346 1.50 21.57 -12.99
CA PRO A 346 2.59 22.16 -12.26
C PRO A 346 2.90 21.35 -10.99
N LEU A 347 4.18 21.10 -10.70
CA LEU A 347 4.60 20.40 -9.48
C LEU A 347 4.04 21.07 -8.21
N GLU A 348 4.01 22.41 -8.19
CA GLU A 348 3.48 23.18 -7.07
C GLU A 348 1.97 22.98 -6.81
N ARG A 349 1.24 22.46 -7.81
CA ARG A 349 -0.19 22.20 -7.72
C ARG A 349 -0.53 20.73 -7.54
N SER A 350 0.45 19.86 -7.31
CA SER A 350 0.25 18.41 -7.19
C SER A 350 -0.73 18.01 -6.07
N GLN A 351 -0.87 18.82 -5.02
CA GLN A 351 -1.88 18.58 -3.97
C GLN A 351 -3.33 18.69 -4.46
N GLU A 352 -3.58 19.48 -5.52
CA GLU A 352 -4.92 19.71 -6.07
C GLU A 352 -5.43 18.52 -6.90
N ILE A 353 -4.58 17.57 -7.26
CA ILE A 353 -4.94 16.36 -8.02
C ILE A 353 -6.07 15.59 -7.34
N LYS A 354 -6.15 15.60 -6.01
CA LYS A 354 -7.26 14.99 -5.27
C LYS A 354 -8.63 15.53 -5.71
N GLY A 355 -8.73 16.84 -5.94
CA GLY A 355 -9.95 17.48 -6.46
C GLY A 355 -10.27 17.04 -7.89
N LEU A 356 -9.27 17.04 -8.78
CA LEU A 356 -9.41 16.56 -10.15
C LEU A 356 -9.93 15.11 -10.21
N VAL A 357 -9.39 14.22 -9.36
CA VAL A 357 -9.84 12.81 -9.29
C VAL A 357 -11.28 12.72 -8.79
N ALA A 358 -11.69 13.58 -7.86
CA ALA A 358 -13.09 13.63 -7.41
C ALA A 358 -14.03 14.06 -8.54
N ASP A 359 -13.63 15.04 -9.37
CA ASP A 359 -14.41 15.48 -10.53
C ASP A 359 -14.53 14.36 -11.58
N LEU A 360 -13.44 13.63 -11.86
CA LEU A 360 -13.46 12.47 -12.75
C LEU A 360 -14.40 11.37 -12.22
N ALA A 361 -14.39 11.10 -10.93
CA ALA A 361 -15.27 10.13 -10.29
C ALA A 361 -16.75 10.58 -10.39
N ALA A 362 -17.04 11.86 -10.16
CA ALA A 362 -18.38 12.43 -10.31
C ALA A 362 -18.87 12.37 -11.76
N ALA A 363 -17.97 12.47 -12.74
CA ALA A 363 -18.26 12.30 -14.17
C ALA A 363 -18.38 10.82 -14.61
N GLY A 364 -18.28 9.86 -13.69
CA GLY A 364 -18.38 8.43 -13.97
C GLY A 364 -17.18 7.85 -14.74
N ARG A 365 -16.03 8.54 -14.75
CA ARG A 365 -14.82 8.06 -15.43
C ARG A 365 -14.19 6.89 -14.66
N PRO A 366 -14.09 5.69 -15.26
CA PRO A 366 -13.53 4.51 -14.59
C PRO A 366 -12.05 4.71 -14.20
N GLU A 367 -11.31 5.55 -14.94
CA GLU A 367 -9.90 5.84 -14.69
C GLU A 367 -9.65 6.58 -13.35
N ALA A 368 -10.69 7.16 -12.76
CA ALA A 368 -10.59 7.71 -11.41
C ALA A 368 -10.44 6.60 -10.35
N ARG A 369 -10.96 5.40 -10.62
CA ARG A 369 -11.09 4.32 -9.65
C ARG A 369 -10.22 3.12 -9.98
N THR A 370 -10.31 2.60 -11.21
CA THR A 370 -9.72 1.32 -11.61
C THR A 370 -8.54 1.56 -12.56
N PRO A 371 -7.37 0.96 -12.32
CA PRO A 371 -6.23 1.03 -13.24
C PRO A 371 -6.48 0.15 -14.47
N ALA A 372 -5.74 0.42 -15.56
CA ALA A 372 -5.80 -0.42 -16.76
C ALA A 372 -5.45 -1.89 -16.47
N ARG A 373 -4.50 -2.15 -15.53
CA ARG A 373 -4.16 -3.48 -15.04
C ARG A 373 -4.84 -3.74 -13.71
N VAL A 374 -5.62 -4.82 -13.66
CA VAL A 374 -6.40 -5.22 -12.48
C VAL A 374 -5.84 -6.55 -11.94
N TYR A 375 -5.41 -6.52 -10.68
CA TYR A 375 -4.88 -7.70 -9.98
C TYR A 375 -6.02 -8.55 -9.41
N ARG A 376 -5.83 -9.88 -9.47
CA ARG A 376 -6.78 -10.89 -9.04
C ARG A 376 -6.04 -12.00 -8.27
N PRO A 377 -6.73 -12.86 -7.50
CA PRO A 377 -6.09 -13.97 -6.79
C PRO A 377 -5.32 -14.95 -7.68
N TRP A 378 -5.66 -15.02 -8.95
CA TRP A 378 -5.08 -15.92 -9.94
C TRP A 378 -4.01 -15.26 -10.82
N GLY A 379 -3.74 -13.96 -10.66
CA GLY A 379 -2.81 -13.19 -11.46
C GLY A 379 -3.35 -11.79 -11.77
N TRP A 380 -3.36 -11.38 -13.05
CA TRP A 380 -3.87 -10.07 -13.43
C TRP A 380 -4.45 -10.09 -14.85
N TYR A 381 -5.28 -9.11 -15.16
CA TYR A 381 -5.65 -8.77 -16.53
C TYR A 381 -5.47 -7.29 -16.81
N GLN A 382 -5.27 -6.96 -18.07
CA GLN A 382 -5.16 -5.59 -18.54
C GLN A 382 -5.99 -5.41 -19.80
N THR A 383 -6.90 -4.42 -19.82
CA THR A 383 -7.59 -4.03 -21.05
C THR A 383 -6.60 -3.32 -21.96
N MET A 384 -6.45 -3.83 -23.19
CA MET A 384 -5.53 -3.33 -24.20
C MET A 384 -6.25 -2.43 -25.20
N ASP A 385 -7.48 -2.80 -25.56
CA ASP A 385 -8.32 -2.06 -26.50
C ASP A 385 -9.81 -2.30 -26.21
N LEU A 386 -10.64 -1.34 -26.51
CA LEU A 386 -12.08 -1.38 -26.26
C LEU A 386 -12.83 -0.66 -27.39
N GLY A 387 -13.74 -1.38 -28.03
CA GLY A 387 -14.67 -0.84 -29.01
C GLY A 387 -16.13 -1.15 -28.68
N PRO A 388 -17.09 -0.66 -29.47
CA PRO A 388 -18.51 -0.82 -29.17
C PRO A 388 -18.99 -2.29 -29.07
N ARG A 389 -18.26 -3.21 -29.70
CA ARG A 389 -18.63 -4.63 -29.79
C ARG A 389 -17.47 -5.58 -29.52
N PHE A 390 -16.34 -5.08 -29.03
CA PHE A 390 -15.21 -5.91 -28.66
C PHE A 390 -14.43 -5.31 -27.49
N ARG A 391 -13.75 -6.19 -26.75
CA ARG A 391 -12.74 -5.83 -25.74
C ARG A 391 -11.56 -6.79 -25.89
N VAL A 392 -10.35 -6.25 -25.92
CA VAL A 392 -9.12 -7.04 -25.93
C VAL A 392 -8.48 -6.94 -24.55
N LYS A 393 -8.22 -8.10 -23.95
CA LYS A 393 -7.50 -8.19 -22.67
C LYS A 393 -6.21 -8.99 -22.83
N ARG A 394 -5.17 -8.60 -22.11
CA ARG A 394 -4.02 -9.43 -21.80
C ARG A 394 -4.22 -9.99 -20.39
N ILE A 395 -4.13 -11.29 -20.25
CA ILE A 395 -4.37 -11.99 -18.99
C ILE A 395 -3.13 -12.81 -18.65
N GLN A 396 -2.65 -12.68 -17.40
CA GLN A 396 -1.59 -13.53 -16.87
C GLN A 396 -2.15 -14.37 -15.71
N VAL A 397 -1.88 -15.67 -15.74
CA VAL A 397 -2.26 -16.62 -14.68
C VAL A 397 -0.99 -17.17 -14.04
N THR A 398 -0.87 -17.01 -12.73
CA THR A 398 0.28 -17.50 -11.96
C THR A 398 0.32 -19.03 -11.92
N PRO A 399 1.50 -19.65 -11.74
CA PRO A 399 1.63 -21.10 -11.61
C PRO A 399 0.69 -21.70 -10.57
N GLY A 400 -0.02 -22.78 -10.93
CA GLY A 400 -0.97 -23.46 -10.06
C GLY A 400 -2.33 -22.79 -9.87
N ALA A 401 -2.50 -21.57 -10.41
CA ALA A 401 -3.75 -20.82 -10.29
C ALA A 401 -4.74 -21.11 -11.43
N LYS A 402 -6.02 -20.82 -11.18
CA LYS A 402 -7.09 -20.94 -12.17
C LYS A 402 -8.14 -19.85 -11.98
N LEU A 403 -8.81 -19.48 -13.06
CA LEU A 403 -9.98 -18.59 -13.04
C LEU A 403 -11.22 -19.37 -12.54
N SER A 404 -12.32 -18.66 -12.27
CA SER A 404 -13.61 -19.27 -12.02
C SER A 404 -14.07 -20.10 -13.21
N LEU A 405 -14.83 -21.19 -12.95
CA LEU A 405 -15.62 -21.83 -13.98
C LEU A 405 -16.84 -20.95 -14.24
N GLN A 406 -16.97 -20.44 -15.46
CA GLN A 406 -17.91 -19.35 -15.78
C GLN A 406 -18.51 -19.49 -17.17
N LYS A 407 -19.58 -18.77 -17.42
CA LYS A 407 -20.18 -18.59 -18.76
C LYS A 407 -20.69 -17.16 -18.93
N HIS A 408 -20.96 -16.78 -20.20
CA HIS A 408 -21.49 -15.48 -20.57
C HIS A 408 -22.68 -15.63 -21.50
N HIS A 409 -23.69 -14.76 -21.33
CA HIS A 409 -24.86 -14.78 -22.21
C HIS A 409 -24.71 -13.92 -23.47
N HIS A 410 -23.91 -12.87 -23.43
CA HIS A 410 -23.91 -11.84 -24.45
C HIS A 410 -22.58 -11.69 -25.18
N ARG A 411 -21.54 -12.47 -24.81
CA ARG A 411 -20.23 -12.42 -25.45
C ARG A 411 -19.65 -13.82 -25.72
N ALA A 412 -18.87 -13.87 -26.78
CA ALA A 412 -17.97 -14.98 -27.11
C ALA A 412 -16.53 -14.52 -26.88
N GLU A 413 -15.62 -15.46 -26.70
CA GLU A 413 -14.21 -15.17 -26.44
C GLU A 413 -13.29 -16.01 -27.33
N HIS A 414 -12.22 -15.36 -27.82
CA HIS A 414 -11.08 -16.02 -28.45
C HIS A 414 -9.86 -15.84 -27.55
N TRP A 415 -9.22 -16.93 -27.18
CA TRP A 415 -8.00 -16.90 -26.41
C TRP A 415 -6.82 -17.39 -27.23
N VAL A 416 -5.73 -16.61 -27.27
CA VAL A 416 -4.46 -16.99 -27.89
C VAL A 416 -3.42 -17.07 -26.79
N VAL A 417 -2.79 -18.22 -26.60
CA VAL A 417 -1.71 -18.40 -25.64
C VAL A 417 -0.43 -17.79 -26.22
N VAL A 418 0.15 -16.82 -25.54
CA VAL A 418 1.37 -16.11 -25.97
C VAL A 418 2.59 -16.49 -25.11
N GLN A 419 2.36 -17.09 -23.94
CA GLN A 419 3.41 -17.62 -23.07
C GLN A 419 2.89 -18.77 -22.24
N GLY A 420 3.71 -19.83 -22.08
CA GLY A 420 3.43 -20.98 -21.25
C GLY A 420 2.45 -21.97 -21.89
N THR A 421 1.85 -22.80 -21.06
CA THR A 421 0.86 -23.82 -21.49
C THR A 421 -0.37 -23.72 -20.60
N ALA A 422 -1.52 -23.46 -21.20
CA ALA A 422 -2.79 -23.33 -20.54
C ALA A 422 -3.54 -24.67 -20.54
N GLU A 423 -4.29 -24.93 -19.46
CA GLU A 423 -5.37 -25.89 -19.44
C GLU A 423 -6.70 -25.12 -19.55
N VAL A 424 -7.49 -25.45 -20.56
CA VAL A 424 -8.75 -24.79 -20.84
C VAL A 424 -9.89 -25.77 -20.74
N THR A 425 -10.78 -25.55 -19.78
CA THR A 425 -12.08 -26.24 -19.75
C THR A 425 -13.02 -25.54 -20.72
N ARG A 426 -13.64 -26.32 -21.62
CA ARG A 426 -14.67 -25.88 -22.57
C ARG A 426 -15.82 -26.87 -22.54
N ASP A 427 -16.91 -26.50 -21.87
CA ASP A 427 -18.04 -27.38 -21.55
C ASP A 427 -17.57 -28.70 -20.87
N ALA A 428 -17.69 -29.84 -21.53
CA ALA A 428 -17.26 -31.12 -21.01
C ALA A 428 -15.81 -31.51 -21.37
N GLU A 429 -15.13 -30.71 -22.19
CA GLU A 429 -13.78 -30.97 -22.67
C GLU A 429 -12.73 -30.22 -21.82
N VAL A 430 -11.59 -30.86 -21.62
CA VAL A 430 -10.39 -30.21 -21.06
C VAL A 430 -9.28 -30.25 -22.12
N LEU A 431 -8.86 -29.08 -22.57
CA LEU A 431 -7.89 -28.88 -23.64
C LEU A 431 -6.57 -28.40 -23.07
N THR A 432 -5.46 -28.94 -23.57
CA THR A 432 -4.14 -28.33 -23.38
C THR A 432 -3.84 -27.42 -24.55
N VAL A 433 -3.68 -26.14 -24.29
CA VAL A 433 -3.41 -25.10 -25.29
C VAL A 433 -2.01 -24.53 -25.05
N ARG A 434 -1.13 -24.68 -26.05
CA ARG A 434 0.27 -24.26 -25.98
C ARG A 434 0.49 -22.88 -26.60
N GLU A 435 1.70 -22.39 -26.48
CA GLU A 435 2.12 -21.15 -27.18
C GLU A 435 1.80 -21.21 -28.68
N ASN A 436 1.28 -20.11 -29.21
CA ASN A 436 0.77 -19.94 -30.58
C ASN A 436 -0.49 -20.76 -30.93
N GLU A 437 -1.06 -21.50 -29.97
CA GLU A 437 -2.37 -22.12 -30.14
C GLU A 437 -3.48 -21.21 -29.63
N SER A 438 -4.68 -21.40 -30.13
CA SER A 438 -5.86 -20.63 -29.75
C SER A 438 -7.08 -21.49 -29.53
N VAL A 439 -8.02 -20.99 -28.76
CA VAL A 439 -9.31 -21.64 -28.51
C VAL A 439 -10.44 -20.63 -28.67
N PHE A 440 -11.52 -21.04 -29.32
CA PHE A 440 -12.76 -20.28 -29.40
C PHE A 440 -13.75 -20.81 -28.36
N LEU A 441 -14.34 -19.88 -27.61
CA LEU A 441 -15.36 -20.10 -26.59
C LEU A 441 -16.64 -19.41 -27.06
N PRO A 442 -17.61 -20.16 -27.58
CA PRO A 442 -18.86 -19.57 -28.07
C PRO A 442 -19.69 -19.00 -26.92
N MET A 443 -20.63 -18.12 -27.28
CA MET A 443 -21.60 -17.56 -26.33
C MET A 443 -22.35 -18.68 -25.60
N GLY A 444 -22.45 -18.58 -24.26
CA GLY A 444 -23.08 -19.59 -23.40
C GLY A 444 -22.20 -20.78 -23.01
N CYS A 445 -21.04 -20.96 -23.61
CA CYS A 445 -20.07 -22.00 -23.27
C CYS A 445 -19.60 -21.87 -21.82
N VAL A 446 -19.57 -22.98 -21.09
CA VAL A 446 -18.95 -23.05 -19.76
C VAL A 446 -17.45 -23.23 -19.92
N HIS A 447 -16.67 -22.34 -19.35
CA HIS A 447 -15.23 -22.34 -19.56
C HIS A 447 -14.42 -21.90 -18.33
N ARG A 448 -13.15 -22.31 -18.30
CA ARG A 448 -12.15 -21.96 -17.28
C ARG A 448 -10.76 -21.95 -17.90
N LEU A 449 -9.94 -21.00 -17.51
CA LEU A 449 -8.50 -20.98 -17.77
C LEU A 449 -7.76 -21.41 -16.51
N ALA A 450 -6.83 -22.34 -16.62
CA ALA A 450 -5.95 -22.79 -15.54
C ALA A 450 -4.48 -22.82 -16.03
N ASN A 451 -3.57 -22.60 -15.09
CA ASN A 451 -2.14 -22.76 -15.28
C ASN A 451 -1.60 -23.94 -14.46
N PRO A 452 -1.49 -25.13 -15.03
CA PRO A 452 -0.92 -26.31 -14.34
C PRO A 452 0.61 -26.27 -14.32
N GLY A 453 1.23 -25.31 -15.01
CA GLY A 453 2.68 -25.22 -15.21
C GLY A 453 3.45 -24.60 -14.04
N ARG A 454 4.75 -24.38 -14.26
CA ARG A 454 5.67 -23.76 -13.29
C ARG A 454 6.09 -22.33 -13.68
N ILE A 455 5.66 -21.87 -14.83
CA ILE A 455 5.86 -20.49 -15.31
C ILE A 455 4.50 -19.83 -15.51
N PRO A 456 4.40 -18.51 -15.49
CA PRO A 456 3.16 -17.81 -15.79
C PRO A 456 2.63 -18.19 -17.18
N VAL A 457 1.31 -18.34 -17.29
CA VAL A 457 0.60 -18.42 -18.57
C VAL A 457 0.10 -17.03 -18.92
N GLU A 458 0.41 -16.57 -20.14
CA GLU A 458 -0.17 -15.34 -20.69
C GLU A 458 -1.02 -15.65 -21.90
N ILE A 459 -2.20 -15.02 -21.95
CA ILE A 459 -3.09 -15.06 -23.11
C ILE A 459 -3.49 -13.67 -23.58
N ILE A 460 -3.78 -13.57 -24.85
CA ILE A 460 -4.58 -12.46 -25.42
C ILE A 460 -5.99 -12.97 -25.59
N GLU A 461 -6.91 -12.32 -24.90
CA GLU A 461 -8.34 -12.57 -24.96
C GLU A 461 -9.00 -11.52 -25.83
N VAL A 462 -9.75 -11.94 -26.84
CA VAL A 462 -10.62 -11.07 -27.63
C VAL A 462 -12.06 -11.44 -27.31
N GLN A 463 -12.74 -10.56 -26.58
CA GLN A 463 -14.18 -10.65 -26.31
C GLN A 463 -14.94 -9.96 -27.42
N THR A 464 -16.01 -10.57 -27.92
CA THR A 464 -16.90 -10.01 -28.94
C THR A 464 -18.35 -10.22 -28.55
N GLY A 465 -19.17 -9.18 -28.65
CA GLY A 465 -20.57 -9.29 -28.27
C GLY A 465 -21.30 -7.96 -28.20
N SER A 466 -22.57 -8.00 -27.81
CA SER A 466 -23.41 -6.81 -27.63
C SER A 466 -23.30 -6.20 -26.23
N TYR A 467 -22.81 -6.98 -25.26
CA TYR A 467 -22.62 -6.56 -23.88
C TYR A 467 -21.34 -7.20 -23.33
N LEU A 468 -20.42 -6.40 -22.79
CA LEU A 468 -19.06 -6.82 -22.43
C LEU A 468 -18.71 -6.53 -20.96
N GLU A 469 -19.69 -6.14 -20.13
CA GLU A 469 -19.45 -5.78 -18.74
C GLU A 469 -19.29 -7.02 -17.86
N GLU A 470 -18.68 -6.83 -16.69
CA GLU A 470 -18.31 -7.92 -15.78
C GLU A 470 -19.52 -8.58 -15.09
N ASP A 471 -20.69 -7.93 -15.09
CA ASP A 471 -21.95 -8.48 -14.57
C ASP A 471 -22.62 -9.51 -15.50
N ASP A 472 -22.13 -9.68 -16.76
CA ASP A 472 -22.48 -10.81 -17.64
C ASP A 472 -21.78 -12.12 -17.24
N ILE A 473 -20.87 -12.09 -16.25
CA ILE A 473 -20.17 -13.28 -15.78
C ILE A 473 -21.07 -14.08 -14.82
N ILE A 474 -21.48 -15.26 -15.25
CA ILE A 474 -22.14 -16.25 -14.39
C ILE A 474 -21.09 -17.24 -13.90
N ARG A 475 -20.69 -17.13 -12.61
CA ARG A 475 -19.74 -18.02 -11.97
C ARG A 475 -20.44 -19.28 -11.50
N ILE A 476 -19.94 -20.44 -11.92
CA ILE A 476 -20.45 -21.76 -11.56
C ILE A 476 -19.64 -22.33 -10.39
N GLU A 477 -18.30 -22.19 -10.47
CA GLU A 477 -17.36 -22.52 -9.39
C GLU A 477 -16.35 -21.40 -9.26
N ASP A 478 -16.12 -20.94 -8.05
CA ASP A 478 -15.11 -19.90 -7.75
C ASP A 478 -14.38 -20.24 -6.44
N ASP A 479 -13.08 -20.53 -6.53
CA ASP A 479 -12.25 -20.87 -5.37
C ASP A 479 -12.01 -19.66 -4.45
N PHE A 480 -12.41 -18.46 -4.87
CA PHE A 480 -12.13 -17.19 -4.18
C PHE A 480 -13.37 -16.55 -3.56
N GLY A 481 -14.54 -17.20 -3.62
CA GLY A 481 -15.79 -16.77 -2.98
C GLY A 481 -16.37 -15.47 -3.55
N ARG A 482 -16.14 -15.19 -4.85
CA ARG A 482 -16.75 -14.05 -5.55
C ARG A 482 -18.13 -14.47 -6.07
N SER A 483 -19.15 -13.73 -5.73
CA SER A 483 -20.51 -13.90 -6.26
C SER A 483 -20.70 -13.24 -7.62
#